data_de67c2fe819805000309714cefc4b729
#
_entry.id   de67c2fe819805000309714cefc4b729
#
_cell.length_a   1.000
_cell.length_b   1.000
_cell.length_c   1.000
_cell.angle_alpha   90.00
_cell.angle_beta   90.00
_cell.angle_gamma   90.00
#
_symmetry.space_group_name_H-M   'P 1'
#
loop_
_entity.id
_entity.type
_entity.pdbx_description
1 polymer ?
#
loop_
_entity_poly.entity_id
_entity_poly.type
_entity_poly.pdbx_seq_one_letter_code
_entity_poly.pdbx_strand_id
1 'polypeptide(L)'
;MIPVNEPVIGVRDQEYVLECLQSGWVSSAGKFIETFESTWAQYCGRQHGVTTSSGTSALQTSLACLDLKPGDEVIIPTFTIISCALAVIYNGGTPILVDADPETWCMNVDQIEDRITKRTRAIMAVHIYGHPVDMDPLLQIAEQNDLAVIEDAAEAHGAEYLSGHNEQEQKWVRCGSMGTMSIFSFYANKLVTSGEGGMIVTNDSYLASKARNIRNLCFEPEQRFLHNDLGHNFRMTNMQAALGLAQAERIQETVNWKRQMGQRYTEHLSDIKALQLPIERYWSRQVYWMYGILLDKSHDMNANELADKLSDLGIQTRPFFLGMHAQPALQNLGLFQNEDYPVADHLSSNGLYLPSGLALTELQLEQVCDALHKLLT
;
A
#
# COMPACT_ATOMS: atom_id res chain seq x y z
N MET A 1 -19.73 2.28 19.60
CA MET A 1 -18.29 2.11 19.31
C MET A 1 -18.03 2.64 17.91
N ILE A 2 -17.06 3.54 17.75
CA ILE A 2 -16.64 4.09 16.45
C ILE A 2 -15.61 3.12 15.87
N PRO A 3 -15.88 2.43 14.74
CA PRO A 3 -14.95 1.47 14.17
C PRO A 3 -13.76 2.17 13.51
N VAL A 4 -12.60 1.52 13.50
CA VAL A 4 -11.39 2.07 12.87
C VAL A 4 -11.55 2.22 11.35
N ASN A 5 -12.29 1.31 10.73
CA ASN A 5 -12.61 1.37 9.30
C ASN A 5 -13.89 0.58 9.02
N GLU A 6 -14.70 1.12 8.11
CA GLU A 6 -15.90 0.48 7.61
C GLU A 6 -16.05 0.85 6.11
N PRO A 7 -16.18 -0.13 5.21
CA PRO A 7 -16.37 0.12 3.79
C PRO A 7 -17.79 0.62 3.50
N VAL A 8 -17.93 1.42 2.44
CA VAL A 8 -19.25 1.86 1.94
C VAL A 8 -19.60 1.06 0.70
N ILE A 9 -20.69 0.30 0.77
CA ILE A 9 -21.23 -0.48 -0.35
C ILE A 9 -22.43 0.26 -0.92
N GLY A 10 -22.33 0.66 -2.21
CA GLY A 10 -23.38 1.37 -2.92
C GLY A 10 -24.28 0.47 -3.76
N VAL A 11 -25.23 1.07 -4.44
CA VAL A 11 -26.19 0.34 -5.28
C VAL A 11 -25.49 -0.35 -6.46
N ARG A 12 -24.54 0.34 -7.13
CA ARG A 12 -23.80 -0.22 -8.27
C ARG A 12 -22.92 -1.40 -7.88
N ASP A 13 -22.36 -1.38 -6.68
CA ASP A 13 -21.59 -2.52 -6.12
C ASP A 13 -22.46 -3.79 -6.07
N GLN A 14 -23.70 -3.64 -5.60
CA GLN A 14 -24.69 -4.72 -5.51
C GLN A 14 -25.16 -5.19 -6.90
N GLU A 15 -25.44 -4.26 -7.82
CA GLU A 15 -25.88 -4.56 -9.19
C GLU A 15 -24.85 -5.40 -9.94
N TYR A 16 -23.56 -5.03 -9.90
CA TYR A 16 -22.51 -5.74 -10.62
C TYR A 16 -22.24 -7.13 -10.04
N VAL A 17 -22.25 -7.27 -8.71
CA VAL A 17 -22.11 -8.58 -8.06
C VAL A 17 -23.32 -9.46 -8.35
N LEU A 18 -24.54 -8.91 -8.32
CA LEU A 18 -25.76 -9.63 -8.65
C LEU A 18 -25.76 -10.13 -10.10
N GLU A 19 -25.24 -9.34 -11.04
CA GLU A 19 -25.08 -9.77 -12.43
C GLU A 19 -24.16 -11.00 -12.56
N CYS A 20 -23.08 -11.07 -11.78
CA CYS A 20 -22.23 -12.26 -11.75
C CYS A 20 -23.01 -13.50 -11.29
N LEU A 21 -23.84 -13.36 -10.25
CA LEU A 21 -24.64 -14.46 -9.71
C LEU A 21 -25.73 -14.90 -10.71
N GLN A 22 -26.41 -13.97 -11.37
CA GLN A 22 -27.47 -14.24 -12.34
C GLN A 22 -26.93 -14.89 -13.61
N SER A 23 -25.76 -14.48 -14.07
CA SER A 23 -25.12 -15.04 -15.27
C SER A 23 -24.34 -16.34 -15.03
N GLY A 24 -24.05 -16.67 -13.75
CA GLY A 24 -23.20 -17.81 -13.38
C GLY A 24 -21.70 -17.59 -13.60
N TRP A 25 -21.26 -16.41 -14.05
CA TRP A 25 -19.85 -16.07 -14.22
C TRP A 25 -19.24 -15.58 -12.87
N VAL A 26 -18.98 -16.53 -11.97
CA VAL A 26 -18.57 -16.25 -10.58
C VAL A 26 -17.08 -16.45 -10.30
N SER A 27 -16.34 -17.18 -11.18
CA SER A 27 -14.95 -17.55 -10.99
C SER A 27 -13.98 -16.62 -11.73
N SER A 28 -12.83 -17.14 -12.12
CA SER A 28 -11.68 -16.38 -12.68
C SER A 28 -11.82 -16.12 -14.21
N ALA A 29 -13.03 -16.06 -14.71
CA ALA A 29 -13.36 -15.64 -16.06
C ALA A 29 -14.63 -14.79 -16.01
N GLY A 30 -14.74 -13.82 -16.91
CA GLY A 30 -15.92 -12.94 -17.03
C GLY A 30 -15.51 -11.50 -17.36
N LYS A 31 -16.50 -10.73 -17.84
CA LYS A 31 -16.27 -9.37 -18.37
C LYS A 31 -15.71 -8.39 -17.33
N PHE A 32 -16.07 -8.56 -16.06
CA PHE A 32 -15.67 -7.61 -15.02
C PHE A 32 -14.16 -7.63 -14.75
N ILE A 33 -13.49 -8.79 -14.94
CA ILE A 33 -12.04 -8.90 -14.74
C ILE A 33 -11.30 -8.00 -15.75
N GLU A 34 -11.59 -8.15 -17.04
CA GLU A 34 -10.93 -7.38 -18.11
C GLU A 34 -11.27 -5.89 -18.01
N THR A 35 -12.53 -5.58 -17.70
CA THR A 35 -12.97 -4.19 -17.54
C THR A 35 -12.30 -3.54 -16.33
N PHE A 36 -12.17 -4.24 -15.20
CA PHE A 36 -11.51 -3.71 -14.01
C PHE A 36 -10.00 -3.53 -14.26
N GLU A 37 -9.33 -4.49 -14.90
CA GLU A 37 -7.92 -4.39 -15.29
C GLU A 37 -7.67 -3.14 -16.15
N SER A 38 -8.48 -2.94 -17.19
CA SER A 38 -8.34 -1.79 -18.10
C SER A 38 -8.69 -0.45 -17.44
N THR A 39 -9.78 -0.40 -16.66
CA THR A 39 -10.23 0.82 -15.96
C THR A 39 -9.18 1.27 -14.94
N TRP A 40 -8.66 0.35 -14.12
CA TRP A 40 -7.68 0.68 -13.12
C TRP A 40 -6.33 1.07 -13.72
N ALA A 41 -5.85 0.34 -14.73
CA ALA A 41 -4.63 0.70 -15.44
C ALA A 41 -4.74 2.11 -16.06
N GLN A 42 -5.84 2.41 -16.74
CA GLN A 42 -6.09 3.73 -17.30
C GLN A 42 -6.15 4.83 -16.22
N TYR A 43 -6.80 4.55 -15.08
CA TYR A 43 -6.83 5.47 -13.94
C TYR A 43 -5.44 5.83 -13.45
N CYS A 44 -4.53 4.85 -13.39
CA CYS A 44 -3.13 5.05 -13.01
C CYS A 44 -2.25 5.59 -14.16
N GLY A 45 -2.78 5.80 -15.36
CA GLY A 45 -1.99 6.22 -16.52
C GLY A 45 -1.07 5.12 -17.07
N ARG A 46 -1.43 3.83 -16.86
CA ARG A 46 -0.70 2.64 -17.33
C ARG A 46 -1.43 1.94 -18.46
N GLN A 47 -0.68 1.14 -19.26
CA GLN A 47 -1.22 0.41 -20.39
C GLN A 47 -1.84 -0.93 -20.00
N HIS A 48 -1.31 -1.59 -18.98
CA HIS A 48 -1.69 -2.94 -18.60
C HIS A 48 -2.05 -3.04 -17.13
N GLY A 49 -3.18 -3.69 -16.85
CA GLY A 49 -3.59 -4.16 -15.53
C GLY A 49 -3.60 -5.69 -15.49
N VAL A 50 -3.23 -6.27 -14.36
CA VAL A 50 -3.24 -7.70 -14.10
C VAL A 50 -3.78 -7.93 -12.71
N THR A 51 -5.05 -8.36 -12.59
CA THR A 51 -5.69 -8.65 -11.30
C THR A 51 -5.05 -9.84 -10.61
N THR A 52 -5.00 -9.80 -9.28
CA THR A 52 -4.55 -10.92 -8.42
C THR A 52 -5.50 -11.09 -7.25
N SER A 53 -5.35 -12.19 -6.49
CA SER A 53 -6.23 -12.51 -5.37
C SER A 53 -6.05 -11.63 -4.14
N SER A 54 -4.93 -10.89 -4.03
CA SER A 54 -4.62 -9.95 -2.93
C SER A 54 -3.46 -9.03 -3.32
N GLY A 55 -3.23 -7.95 -2.55
CA GLY A 55 -2.02 -7.12 -2.70
C GLY A 55 -0.74 -7.92 -2.47
N THR A 56 -0.72 -8.85 -1.51
CA THR A 56 0.42 -9.74 -1.25
C THR A 56 0.73 -10.61 -2.47
N SER A 57 -0.29 -11.18 -3.12
CA SER A 57 -0.08 -11.97 -4.34
C SER A 57 0.35 -11.09 -5.54
N ALA A 58 -0.05 -9.81 -5.57
CA ALA A 58 0.46 -8.86 -6.54
C ALA A 58 1.96 -8.60 -6.35
N LEU A 59 2.41 -8.35 -5.09
CA LEU A 59 3.83 -8.20 -4.76
C LEU A 59 4.64 -9.44 -5.14
N GLN A 60 4.19 -10.63 -4.72
CA GLN A 60 4.87 -11.90 -5.04
C GLN A 60 4.99 -12.12 -6.55
N THR A 61 3.91 -11.85 -7.30
CA THR A 61 3.90 -12.00 -8.76
C THR A 61 4.82 -10.97 -9.43
N SER A 62 4.84 -9.72 -8.95
CA SER A 62 5.72 -8.68 -9.50
C SER A 62 7.20 -9.03 -9.32
N LEU A 63 7.59 -9.51 -8.13
CA LEU A 63 8.97 -9.94 -7.89
C LEU A 63 9.32 -11.24 -8.64
N ALA A 64 8.36 -12.17 -8.79
CA ALA A 64 8.56 -13.35 -9.64
C ALA A 64 8.86 -12.97 -11.11
N CYS A 65 8.30 -11.85 -11.59
CA CYS A 65 8.59 -11.34 -12.93
C CYS A 65 10.04 -10.87 -13.11
N LEU A 66 10.76 -10.56 -12.02
CA LEU A 66 12.16 -10.12 -12.06
C LEU A 66 13.17 -11.28 -12.09
N ASP A 67 12.72 -12.53 -12.00
CA ASP A 67 13.58 -13.74 -12.03
C ASP A 67 14.70 -13.72 -10.99
N LEU A 68 14.41 -13.30 -9.77
CA LEU A 68 15.39 -13.22 -8.69
C LEU A 68 16.10 -14.57 -8.49
N LYS A 69 17.39 -14.52 -8.24
CA LYS A 69 18.23 -15.69 -7.94
C LYS A 69 18.58 -15.72 -6.45
N PRO A 70 18.89 -16.88 -5.89
CA PRO A 70 19.40 -16.98 -4.53
C PRO A 70 20.60 -16.05 -4.31
N GLY A 71 20.49 -15.15 -3.33
CA GLY A 71 21.48 -14.13 -3.02
C GLY A 71 21.26 -12.78 -3.67
N ASP A 72 20.31 -12.65 -4.59
CA ASP A 72 19.88 -11.33 -5.08
C ASP A 72 19.17 -10.56 -3.94
N GLU A 73 19.32 -9.25 -3.95
CA GLU A 73 18.86 -8.35 -2.91
C GLU A 73 17.78 -7.40 -3.43
N VAL A 74 16.78 -7.14 -2.58
CA VAL A 74 15.75 -6.13 -2.83
C VAL A 74 15.71 -5.16 -1.64
N ILE A 75 15.92 -3.88 -1.91
CA ILE A 75 15.85 -2.83 -0.89
C ILE A 75 14.37 -2.52 -0.61
N ILE A 76 13.97 -2.57 0.65
CA ILE A 76 12.61 -2.30 1.12
C ILE A 76 12.64 -1.42 2.37
N PRO A 77 11.57 -0.64 2.68
CA PRO A 77 11.49 0.05 3.96
C PRO A 77 11.35 -0.96 5.12
N THR A 78 11.96 -0.66 6.27
CA THR A 78 11.71 -1.46 7.48
C THR A 78 10.31 -1.21 8.04
N PHE A 79 9.78 0.01 7.92
CA PHE A 79 8.44 0.37 8.40
C PHE A 79 7.39 0.16 7.29
N THR A 80 6.84 -1.05 7.25
CA THR A 80 5.78 -1.45 6.30
C THR A 80 5.10 -2.74 6.73
N ILE A 81 4.12 -3.20 5.96
CA ILE A 81 3.49 -4.52 6.13
C ILE A 81 4.48 -5.66 5.80
N ILE A 82 4.42 -6.75 6.54
CA ILE A 82 5.32 -7.91 6.36
C ILE A 82 5.27 -8.51 4.94
N SER A 83 4.20 -8.30 4.19
CA SER A 83 4.04 -8.78 2.81
C SER A 83 5.19 -8.35 1.89
N CYS A 84 5.81 -7.19 2.13
CA CYS A 84 6.94 -6.68 1.36
C CYS A 84 8.16 -7.59 1.52
N ALA A 85 8.54 -7.92 2.75
CA ALA A 85 9.65 -8.84 3.03
C ALA A 85 9.34 -10.28 2.55
N LEU A 86 8.12 -10.78 2.80
CA LEU A 86 7.70 -12.11 2.38
C LEU A 86 7.73 -12.27 0.85
N ALA A 87 7.32 -11.24 0.10
CA ALA A 87 7.37 -11.29 -1.35
C ALA A 87 8.81 -11.46 -1.88
N VAL A 88 9.80 -10.82 -1.25
CA VAL A 88 11.22 -10.99 -1.57
C VAL A 88 11.69 -12.40 -1.24
N ILE A 89 11.44 -12.85 0.00
CA ILE A 89 11.90 -14.15 0.52
C ILE A 89 11.32 -15.32 -0.29
N TYR A 90 10.02 -15.29 -0.57
CA TYR A 90 9.35 -16.37 -1.32
C TYR A 90 9.79 -16.45 -2.78
N ASN A 91 10.38 -15.39 -3.33
CA ASN A 91 11.02 -15.38 -4.64
C ASN A 91 12.55 -15.67 -4.59
N GLY A 92 13.06 -16.11 -3.43
CA GLY A 92 14.46 -16.51 -3.26
C GLY A 92 15.45 -15.34 -3.06
N GLY A 93 14.96 -14.11 -2.98
CA GLY A 93 15.76 -12.92 -2.72
C GLY A 93 15.99 -12.69 -1.21
N THR A 94 16.86 -11.74 -0.91
CA THR A 94 17.15 -11.27 0.44
C THR A 94 16.65 -9.83 0.58
N PRO A 95 15.72 -9.52 1.51
CA PRO A 95 15.32 -8.15 1.77
C PRO A 95 16.44 -7.38 2.47
N ILE A 96 16.72 -6.17 2.01
CA ILE A 96 17.68 -5.22 2.60
C ILE A 96 16.88 -4.01 3.06
N LEU A 97 17.06 -3.62 4.33
CA LEU A 97 16.21 -2.60 4.93
C LEU A 97 16.84 -1.21 4.87
N VAL A 98 15.96 -0.20 4.72
CA VAL A 98 16.23 1.21 5.01
C VAL A 98 15.24 1.71 6.05
N ASP A 99 15.65 2.67 6.88
CA ASP A 99 14.78 3.26 7.90
C ASP A 99 13.69 4.13 7.27
N ALA A 100 12.74 4.57 8.06
CA ALA A 100 11.71 5.53 7.66
C ALA A 100 12.24 6.96 7.72
N ASP A 101 11.67 7.84 6.91
CA ASP A 101 11.75 9.29 7.07
C ASP A 101 10.89 9.70 8.29
N PRO A 102 11.43 10.50 9.23
CA PRO A 102 10.73 10.81 10.49
C PRO A 102 9.50 11.72 10.31
N GLU A 103 9.36 12.39 9.18
CA GLU A 103 8.25 13.32 8.94
C GLU A 103 7.14 12.70 8.09
N THR A 104 7.50 12.03 6.99
CA THR A 104 6.55 11.39 6.06
C THR A 104 6.22 9.96 6.43
N TRP A 105 7.06 9.31 7.25
CA TRP A 105 7.02 7.90 7.64
C TRP A 105 7.28 6.93 6.48
N CYS A 106 7.41 7.42 5.25
CA CYS A 106 7.83 6.64 4.10
C CYS A 106 9.30 6.21 4.23
N MET A 107 9.77 5.36 3.32
CA MET A 107 11.19 4.99 3.31
C MET A 107 12.10 6.22 3.18
N ASN A 108 13.20 6.23 3.91
CA ASN A 108 14.23 7.26 3.80
C ASN A 108 15.07 7.01 2.55
N VAL A 109 14.81 7.79 1.49
CA VAL A 109 15.45 7.63 0.18
C VAL A 109 16.95 7.91 0.24
N ASP A 110 17.40 8.80 1.14
CA ASP A 110 18.82 9.15 1.31
C ASP A 110 19.69 7.96 1.79
N GLN A 111 19.05 6.92 2.36
CA GLN A 111 19.77 5.73 2.82
C GLN A 111 19.91 4.64 1.73
N ILE A 112 19.26 4.79 0.59
CA ILE A 112 19.19 3.73 -0.43
C ILE A 112 20.58 3.45 -1.03
N GLU A 113 21.31 4.48 -1.42
CA GLU A 113 22.62 4.33 -2.07
C GLU A 113 23.62 3.53 -1.22
N ASP A 114 23.64 3.76 0.08
CA ASP A 114 24.52 3.06 1.04
C ASP A 114 24.17 1.57 1.17
N ARG A 115 22.98 1.17 0.74
CA ARG A 115 22.50 -0.23 0.79
C ARG A 115 22.67 -0.98 -0.53
N ILE A 116 23.07 -0.29 -1.61
CA ILE A 116 23.25 -0.92 -2.92
C ILE A 116 24.53 -1.76 -2.93
N THR A 117 24.40 -2.99 -3.39
CA THR A 117 25.50 -3.93 -3.65
C THR A 117 25.41 -4.47 -5.07
N LYS A 118 26.41 -5.24 -5.49
CA LYS A 118 26.38 -5.95 -6.80
C LYS A 118 25.23 -6.98 -6.90
N ARG A 119 24.61 -7.34 -5.80
CA ARG A 119 23.50 -8.28 -5.73
C ARG A 119 22.13 -7.59 -5.74
N THR A 120 22.08 -6.28 -5.55
CA THR A 120 20.83 -5.52 -5.59
C THR A 120 20.21 -5.61 -6.97
N ARG A 121 18.90 -5.91 -7.04
CA ARG A 121 18.12 -6.07 -8.28
C ARG A 121 16.93 -5.14 -8.36
N ALA A 122 16.40 -4.74 -7.21
CA ALA A 122 15.23 -3.89 -7.17
C ALA A 122 15.18 -3.04 -5.90
N ILE A 123 14.41 -1.96 -5.97
CA ILE A 123 13.96 -1.16 -4.84
C ILE A 123 12.43 -1.28 -4.79
N MET A 124 11.88 -1.52 -3.61
CA MET A 124 10.42 -1.50 -3.37
C MET A 124 10.05 -0.22 -2.63
N ALA A 125 9.42 0.71 -3.33
CA ALA A 125 8.90 1.96 -2.78
C ALA A 125 7.50 1.73 -2.22
N VAL A 126 7.29 1.93 -0.91
CA VAL A 126 5.99 1.75 -0.27
C VAL A 126 5.41 3.11 0.14
N HIS A 127 4.25 3.46 -0.42
CA HIS A 127 3.52 4.69 -0.11
C HIS A 127 2.70 4.51 1.18
N ILE A 128 3.40 4.63 2.33
CA ILE A 128 2.82 4.27 3.62
C ILE A 128 1.65 5.18 4.01
N TYR A 129 0.56 4.61 4.50
CA TYR A 129 -0.68 5.27 4.92
C TYR A 129 -1.30 6.22 3.89
N GLY A 130 -0.85 6.13 2.62
CA GLY A 130 -1.34 6.94 1.51
C GLY A 130 -0.53 8.19 1.21
N HIS A 131 0.64 8.37 1.86
CA HIS A 131 1.61 9.40 1.51
C HIS A 131 2.59 8.87 0.45
N PRO A 132 2.81 9.58 -0.68
CA PRO A 132 3.80 9.18 -1.67
C PRO A 132 5.23 9.15 -1.09
N VAL A 133 6.04 8.18 -1.49
CA VAL A 133 7.52 8.25 -1.36
C VAL A 133 8.03 9.38 -2.26
N ASP A 134 9.15 10.00 -1.92
CA ASP A 134 9.85 10.91 -2.83
C ASP A 134 10.45 10.09 -3.99
N MET A 135 9.72 10.04 -5.11
CA MET A 135 10.02 9.12 -6.21
C MET A 135 11.12 9.63 -7.13
N ASP A 136 11.28 10.94 -7.32
CA ASP A 136 12.28 11.46 -8.27
C ASP A 136 13.72 11.04 -7.87
N PRO A 137 14.21 11.28 -6.64
CA PRO A 137 15.53 10.81 -6.25
C PRO A 137 15.64 9.28 -6.23
N LEU A 138 14.57 8.56 -5.82
CA LEU A 138 14.55 7.09 -5.83
C LEU A 138 14.70 6.54 -7.26
N LEU A 139 13.95 7.08 -8.22
CA LEU A 139 14.02 6.66 -9.62
C LEU A 139 15.39 6.99 -10.23
N GLN A 140 15.98 8.13 -9.88
CA GLN A 140 17.33 8.49 -10.31
C GLN A 140 18.37 7.49 -9.79
N ILE A 141 18.30 7.11 -8.52
CA ILE A 141 19.17 6.08 -7.92
C ILE A 141 18.98 4.74 -8.65
N ALA A 142 17.75 4.34 -8.91
CA ALA A 142 17.42 3.09 -9.59
C ALA A 142 17.98 3.06 -11.03
N GLU A 143 17.81 4.15 -11.79
CA GLU A 143 18.31 4.27 -13.16
C GLU A 143 19.86 4.21 -13.22
N GLN A 144 20.53 4.93 -12.31
CA GLN A 144 22.00 4.93 -12.24
C GLN A 144 22.60 3.56 -11.92
N ASN A 145 21.84 2.68 -11.26
CA ASN A 145 22.29 1.36 -10.82
C ASN A 145 21.62 0.19 -11.58
N ASP A 146 20.87 0.46 -12.64
CA ASP A 146 20.12 -0.54 -13.44
C ASP A 146 19.21 -1.42 -12.55
N LEU A 147 18.46 -0.80 -11.63
CA LEU A 147 17.58 -1.47 -10.70
C LEU A 147 16.12 -1.34 -11.13
N ALA A 148 15.35 -2.42 -10.98
CA ALA A 148 13.90 -2.35 -11.11
C ALA A 148 13.27 -1.62 -9.91
N VAL A 149 12.17 -0.89 -10.15
CA VAL A 149 11.39 -0.27 -9.07
C VAL A 149 10.03 -0.95 -9.00
N ILE A 150 9.75 -1.58 -7.86
CA ILE A 150 8.40 -2.06 -7.50
C ILE A 150 7.74 -0.97 -6.65
N GLU A 151 6.68 -0.38 -7.17
CA GLU A 151 5.92 0.65 -6.47
C GLU A 151 4.75 0.00 -5.73
N ASP A 152 4.82 -0.07 -4.41
CA ASP A 152 3.71 -0.56 -3.60
C ASP A 152 2.76 0.60 -3.27
N ALA A 153 1.69 0.70 -4.06
CA ALA A 153 0.62 1.67 -3.92
C ALA A 153 -0.63 1.07 -3.24
N ALA A 154 -0.48 -0.03 -2.50
CA ALA A 154 -1.59 -0.72 -1.82
C ALA A 154 -2.37 0.17 -0.85
N GLU A 155 -1.82 1.30 -0.44
CA GLU A 155 -2.40 2.27 0.48
C GLU A 155 -2.60 3.66 -0.16
N ALA A 156 -2.23 3.82 -1.43
CA ALA A 156 -2.14 5.11 -2.11
C ALA A 156 -3.08 5.25 -3.32
N HIS A 157 -4.28 4.66 -3.25
CA HIS A 157 -5.30 4.75 -4.31
C HIS A 157 -5.70 6.20 -4.59
N GLY A 158 -5.17 6.76 -5.68
CA GLY A 158 -5.45 8.13 -6.10
C GLY A 158 -4.59 9.19 -5.41
N ALA A 159 -3.60 8.81 -4.61
CA ALA A 159 -2.55 9.74 -4.19
C ALA A 159 -1.76 10.22 -5.41
N GLU A 160 -1.27 11.47 -5.35
CA GLU A 160 -0.53 12.07 -6.45
C GLU A 160 0.83 12.58 -5.99
N TYR A 161 1.80 12.46 -6.87
CA TYR A 161 3.17 12.93 -6.71
C TYR A 161 3.49 13.98 -7.78
N LEU A 162 4.19 15.05 -7.41
CA LEU A 162 4.67 16.07 -8.35
C LEU A 162 6.01 15.64 -8.92
N SER A 163 6.01 14.88 -10.01
CA SER A 163 7.22 14.45 -10.70
C SER A 163 7.93 15.63 -11.34
N GLY A 164 9.25 15.66 -11.27
CA GLY A 164 10.08 16.78 -11.70
C GLY A 164 10.02 17.96 -10.74
N HIS A 165 9.66 17.76 -9.47
CA HIS A 165 9.48 18.87 -8.52
C HIS A 165 10.75 19.72 -8.28
N ASN A 166 11.93 19.17 -8.58
CA ASN A 166 13.20 19.86 -8.55
C ASN A 166 13.68 20.34 -9.94
N GLU A 167 12.85 20.17 -10.99
CA GLU A 167 13.17 20.48 -12.37
C GLU A 167 12.29 21.62 -12.94
N GLN A 168 12.52 21.99 -14.21
CA GLN A 168 11.71 23.02 -14.88
C GLN A 168 10.34 22.50 -15.31
N GLU A 169 10.25 21.22 -15.68
CA GLU A 169 9.00 20.57 -16.09
C GLU A 169 8.44 19.73 -14.96
N GLN A 170 7.33 20.20 -14.37
CA GLN A 170 6.66 19.55 -13.27
C GLN A 170 5.31 18.99 -13.72
N LYS A 171 4.98 17.78 -13.27
CA LYS A 171 3.71 17.14 -13.58
C LYS A 171 3.18 16.34 -12.40
N TRP A 172 1.92 16.56 -12.04
CA TRP A 172 1.21 15.69 -11.13
C TRP A 172 0.93 14.33 -11.78
N VAL A 173 1.40 13.26 -11.17
CA VAL A 173 1.18 11.88 -11.59
C VAL A 173 0.61 11.09 -10.43
N ARG A 174 -0.20 10.07 -10.69
CA ARG A 174 -0.75 9.21 -9.64
C ARG A 174 0.27 8.20 -9.15
N CYS A 175 0.25 7.91 -7.85
CA CYS A 175 0.92 6.72 -7.33
C CYS A 175 0.43 5.48 -8.07
N GLY A 176 1.34 4.59 -8.40
CA GLY A 176 1.10 3.45 -9.29
C GLY A 176 1.51 3.71 -10.74
N SER A 177 1.97 4.95 -11.08
CA SER A 177 2.37 5.29 -12.43
C SER A 177 3.88 5.33 -12.69
N MET A 178 4.71 5.19 -11.65
CA MET A 178 6.14 5.53 -11.73
C MET A 178 7.09 4.33 -11.76
N GLY A 179 6.79 3.26 -11.03
CA GLY A 179 7.66 2.07 -10.97
C GLY A 179 7.73 1.27 -12.28
N THR A 180 8.66 0.33 -12.37
CA THR A 180 8.71 -0.70 -13.42
C THR A 180 7.42 -1.51 -13.45
N MET A 181 6.96 -1.92 -12.27
CA MET A 181 5.65 -2.47 -11.98
C MET A 181 5.13 -1.83 -10.70
N SER A 182 3.82 -1.58 -10.63
CA SER A 182 3.19 -1.03 -9.44
C SER A 182 2.07 -1.94 -8.99
N ILE A 183 1.86 -2.06 -7.68
CA ILE A 183 0.84 -2.94 -7.12
C ILE A 183 -0.18 -2.17 -6.30
N PHE A 184 -1.40 -2.72 -6.26
CA PHE A 184 -2.51 -2.24 -5.44
C PHE A 184 -3.13 -3.39 -4.66
N SER A 185 -3.71 -3.06 -3.51
CA SER A 185 -4.53 -3.97 -2.71
C SER A 185 -5.97 -3.49 -2.72
N PHE A 186 -6.90 -4.40 -2.88
CA PHE A 186 -8.33 -4.13 -2.79
C PHE A 186 -8.96 -4.86 -1.60
N TYR A 187 -8.19 -4.98 -0.51
CA TYR A 187 -8.69 -5.48 0.76
C TYR A 187 -9.81 -4.59 1.32
N ALA A 188 -10.66 -5.15 2.18
CA ALA A 188 -11.88 -4.51 2.66
C ALA A 188 -11.73 -3.09 3.22
N ASN A 189 -10.57 -2.75 3.78
CA ASN A 189 -10.30 -1.42 4.37
C ASN A 189 -9.64 -0.41 3.42
N LYS A 190 -9.43 -0.76 2.14
CA LYS A 190 -8.82 0.14 1.17
C LYS A 190 -9.85 1.13 0.59
N LEU A 191 -9.37 2.21 -0.04
CA LEU A 191 -10.22 3.23 -0.65
C LEU A 191 -11.11 2.66 -1.76
N VAL A 192 -10.60 1.68 -2.47
CA VAL A 192 -11.32 0.83 -3.41
C VAL A 192 -11.22 -0.59 -2.90
N THR A 193 -12.33 -1.26 -2.69
CA THR A 193 -12.33 -2.63 -2.20
C THR A 193 -13.01 -3.60 -3.16
N SER A 194 -12.51 -4.82 -3.21
CA SER A 194 -13.17 -6.00 -3.80
C SER A 194 -13.40 -7.10 -2.76
N GLY A 195 -13.38 -6.72 -1.45
CA GLY A 195 -13.35 -7.64 -0.32
C GLY A 195 -11.94 -8.17 -0.07
N GLU A 196 -11.44 -8.97 -0.97
CA GLU A 196 -10.05 -9.37 -1.18
C GLU A 196 -9.68 -9.14 -2.64
N GLY A 197 -8.46 -8.73 -2.93
CA GLY A 197 -7.98 -8.51 -4.29
C GLY A 197 -6.69 -7.72 -4.36
N GLY A 198 -6.07 -7.77 -5.53
CA GLY A 198 -4.90 -6.97 -5.88
C GLY A 198 -4.85 -6.71 -7.37
N MET A 199 -3.97 -5.80 -7.77
CA MET A 199 -3.70 -5.47 -9.17
C MET A 199 -2.23 -5.14 -9.33
N ILE A 200 -1.65 -5.60 -10.43
CA ILE A 200 -0.37 -5.14 -10.94
C ILE A 200 -0.65 -4.24 -12.12
N VAL A 201 -0.01 -3.09 -12.19
CA VAL A 201 -0.06 -2.22 -13.37
C VAL A 201 1.34 -1.95 -13.91
N THR A 202 1.49 -1.89 -15.23
CA THR A 202 2.76 -1.65 -15.91
C THR A 202 2.54 -1.15 -17.33
N ASN A 203 3.57 -0.52 -17.93
CA ASN A 203 3.59 -0.20 -19.35
C ASN A 203 4.32 -1.27 -20.18
N ASP A 204 5.01 -2.20 -19.53
CA ASP A 204 5.73 -3.26 -20.20
C ASP A 204 4.82 -4.44 -20.52
N SER A 205 4.58 -4.69 -21.80
CA SER A 205 3.71 -5.77 -22.27
C SER A 205 4.28 -7.17 -21.99
N TYR A 206 5.61 -7.32 -21.94
CA TYR A 206 6.25 -8.58 -21.58
C TYR A 206 6.04 -8.89 -20.10
N LEU A 207 6.28 -7.92 -19.21
CA LEU A 207 6.03 -8.09 -17.78
C LEU A 207 4.55 -8.34 -17.48
N ALA A 208 3.64 -7.65 -18.17
CA ALA A 208 2.21 -7.88 -18.03
C ALA A 208 1.81 -9.31 -18.45
N SER A 209 2.34 -9.80 -19.57
CA SER A 209 2.10 -11.16 -20.04
C SER A 209 2.67 -12.20 -19.07
N LYS A 210 3.90 -12.00 -18.60
CA LYS A 210 4.56 -12.85 -17.61
C LYS A 210 3.78 -12.90 -16.29
N ALA A 211 3.32 -11.76 -15.80
CA ALA A 211 2.49 -11.69 -14.58
C ALA A 211 1.16 -12.45 -14.74
N ARG A 212 0.48 -12.32 -15.90
CA ARG A 212 -0.73 -13.09 -16.21
C ARG A 212 -0.48 -14.60 -16.20
N ASN A 213 0.65 -15.03 -16.72
CA ASN A 213 1.03 -16.43 -16.76
C ASN A 213 1.32 -16.97 -15.34
N ILE A 214 2.18 -16.27 -14.59
CA ILE A 214 2.56 -16.64 -13.21
C ILE A 214 1.33 -16.74 -12.30
N ARG A 215 0.42 -15.75 -12.31
CA ARG A 215 -0.81 -15.77 -11.49
C ARG A 215 -1.75 -16.92 -11.81
N ASN A 216 -1.62 -17.52 -13.01
CA ASN A 216 -2.48 -18.57 -13.54
C ASN A 216 -1.74 -19.90 -13.71
N LEU A 217 -0.88 -20.27 -12.76
CA LEU A 217 -0.20 -21.56 -12.73
C LEU A 217 0.75 -21.82 -13.91
N CYS A 218 1.12 -20.82 -14.70
CA CYS A 218 1.93 -20.96 -15.91
C CYS A 218 1.40 -22.07 -16.86
N PHE A 219 0.08 -22.08 -17.10
CA PHE A 219 -0.51 -22.96 -18.11
C PHE A 219 -0.02 -22.57 -19.51
N GLU A 220 0.49 -23.54 -20.26
CA GLU A 220 0.83 -23.32 -21.66
C GLU A 220 -0.44 -23.12 -22.51
N PRO A 221 -0.47 -22.09 -23.39
CA PRO A 221 -1.65 -21.78 -24.19
C PRO A 221 -2.09 -22.94 -25.13
N GLU A 222 -1.14 -23.64 -25.73
CA GLU A 222 -1.40 -24.70 -26.68
C GLU A 222 -1.66 -26.06 -26.01
N GLN A 223 -1.12 -26.28 -24.81
CA GLN A 223 -1.26 -27.49 -24.04
C GLN A 223 -1.52 -27.21 -22.58
N ARG A 224 -2.77 -26.99 -22.21
CA ARG A 224 -3.24 -26.44 -20.92
C ARG A 224 -2.62 -27.06 -19.66
N PHE A 225 -2.25 -28.32 -19.66
CA PHE A 225 -1.70 -29.00 -18.47
C PHE A 225 -0.19 -29.25 -18.58
N LEU A 226 0.47 -28.64 -19.56
CA LEU A 226 1.93 -28.53 -19.61
C LEU A 226 2.34 -27.26 -18.87
N HIS A 227 3.42 -27.33 -18.09
CA HIS A 227 3.98 -26.23 -17.31
C HIS A 227 5.49 -26.21 -17.53
N ASN A 228 5.99 -25.19 -18.21
CA ASN A 228 7.43 -24.99 -18.38
C ASN A 228 8.03 -24.17 -17.23
N ASP A 229 7.18 -23.40 -16.53
CA ASP A 229 7.55 -22.57 -15.38
C ASP A 229 6.63 -22.85 -14.19
N LEU A 230 7.07 -22.45 -12.99
CA LEU A 230 6.26 -22.50 -11.77
C LEU A 230 5.41 -21.26 -11.64
N GLY A 231 4.12 -21.45 -11.47
CA GLY A 231 3.17 -20.35 -11.26
C GLY A 231 2.30 -20.57 -10.01
N HIS A 232 1.47 -19.59 -9.74
CA HIS A 232 0.58 -19.57 -8.58
C HIS A 232 -0.89 -19.55 -9.00
N ASN A 233 -1.76 -20.00 -8.11
CA ASN A 233 -3.19 -19.77 -8.24
C ASN A 233 -3.58 -18.48 -7.54
N PHE A 234 -3.24 -17.36 -8.14
CA PHE A 234 -3.50 -16.00 -7.61
C PHE A 234 -4.55 -15.24 -8.41
N ARG A 235 -5.46 -15.97 -9.06
CA ARG A 235 -6.52 -15.37 -9.86
C ARG A 235 -7.54 -14.64 -8.99
N MET A 236 -8.01 -13.47 -9.46
CA MET A 236 -9.19 -12.80 -8.93
C MET A 236 -10.46 -13.43 -9.54
N THR A 237 -11.52 -13.48 -8.77
CA THR A 237 -12.84 -13.90 -9.29
C THR A 237 -13.58 -12.75 -9.98
N ASN A 238 -14.49 -13.07 -10.89
CA ASN A 238 -15.33 -12.09 -11.56
C ASN A 238 -16.21 -11.30 -10.57
N MET A 239 -16.65 -11.93 -9.48
CA MET A 239 -17.41 -11.25 -8.42
C MET A 239 -16.57 -10.21 -7.68
N GLN A 240 -15.32 -10.53 -7.35
CA GLN A 240 -14.38 -9.56 -6.77
C GLN A 240 -14.11 -8.41 -7.73
N ALA A 241 -13.85 -8.73 -9.00
CA ALA A 241 -13.63 -7.72 -10.03
C ALA A 241 -14.87 -6.82 -10.26
N ALA A 242 -16.07 -7.37 -10.18
CA ALA A 242 -17.33 -6.63 -10.28
C ALA A 242 -17.46 -5.59 -9.15
N LEU A 243 -17.20 -6.01 -7.91
CA LEU A 243 -17.19 -5.08 -6.77
C LEU A 243 -16.07 -4.04 -6.93
N GLY A 244 -14.85 -4.46 -7.25
CA GLY A 244 -13.71 -3.56 -7.45
C GLY A 244 -13.93 -2.53 -8.56
N LEU A 245 -14.55 -2.92 -9.67
CA LEU A 245 -14.89 -2.02 -10.76
C LEU A 245 -15.90 -0.95 -10.33
N ALA A 246 -17.00 -1.34 -9.67
CA ALA A 246 -18.00 -0.41 -9.19
C ALA A 246 -17.42 0.61 -8.20
N GLN A 247 -16.49 0.17 -7.34
CA GLN A 247 -15.75 1.05 -6.44
C GLN A 247 -14.79 1.98 -7.20
N ALA A 248 -14.07 1.46 -8.20
CA ALA A 248 -13.14 2.24 -9.02
C ALA A 248 -13.84 3.35 -9.83
N GLU A 249 -15.06 3.14 -10.29
CA GLU A 249 -15.85 4.13 -11.02
C GLU A 249 -16.14 5.40 -10.20
N ARG A 250 -16.11 5.32 -8.86
CA ARG A 250 -16.33 6.46 -7.94
C ARG A 250 -15.08 6.86 -7.14
N ILE A 251 -13.88 6.43 -7.56
CA ILE A 251 -12.64 6.66 -6.83
C ILE A 251 -12.38 8.14 -6.53
N GLN A 252 -12.72 9.04 -7.44
CA GLN A 252 -12.49 10.48 -7.23
C GLN A 252 -13.32 11.05 -6.08
N GLU A 253 -14.55 10.61 -5.89
CA GLU A 253 -15.40 10.98 -4.76
C GLU A 253 -14.79 10.47 -3.46
N THR A 254 -14.33 9.22 -3.47
CA THR A 254 -13.66 8.57 -2.33
C THR A 254 -12.39 9.32 -1.92
N VAL A 255 -11.53 9.67 -2.89
CA VAL A 255 -10.29 10.44 -2.64
C VAL A 255 -10.61 11.81 -2.05
N ASN A 256 -11.59 12.52 -2.63
CA ASN A 256 -11.98 13.84 -2.13
C ASN A 256 -12.47 13.77 -0.67
N TRP A 257 -13.31 12.77 -0.37
CA TRP A 257 -13.80 12.57 1.00
C TRP A 257 -12.67 12.26 1.98
N LYS A 258 -11.73 11.37 1.59
CA LYS A 258 -10.57 11.00 2.43
C LYS A 258 -9.67 12.21 2.73
N ARG A 259 -9.41 13.04 1.72
CA ARG A 259 -8.61 14.25 1.90
C ARG A 259 -9.31 15.27 2.81
N GLN A 260 -10.63 15.44 2.67
CA GLN A 260 -11.41 16.29 3.58
C GLN A 260 -11.38 15.79 5.01
N MET A 261 -11.57 14.46 5.22
CA MET A 261 -11.45 13.82 6.52
C MET A 261 -10.06 14.08 7.15
N GLY A 262 -8.98 13.87 6.38
CA GLY A 262 -7.62 14.10 6.86
C GLY A 262 -7.35 15.55 7.24
N GLN A 263 -7.82 16.50 6.43
CA GLN A 263 -7.70 17.95 6.72
C GLN A 263 -8.43 18.31 8.01
N ARG A 264 -9.66 17.80 8.22
CA ARG A 264 -10.42 18.06 9.44
C ARG A 264 -9.75 17.51 10.69
N TYR A 265 -9.23 16.28 10.65
CA TYR A 265 -8.44 15.76 11.75
C TYR A 265 -7.24 16.68 12.06
N THR A 266 -6.51 17.09 11.03
CA THR A 266 -5.35 17.98 11.20
C THR A 266 -5.76 19.33 11.82
N GLU A 267 -6.85 19.94 11.35
CA GLU A 267 -7.39 21.19 11.90
C GLU A 267 -7.75 21.07 13.38
N HIS A 268 -8.46 19.98 13.75
CA HIS A 268 -8.91 19.75 15.12
C HIS A 268 -7.80 19.35 16.09
N LEU A 269 -6.72 18.71 15.61
CA LEU A 269 -5.67 18.16 16.48
C LEU A 269 -4.37 18.99 16.49
N SER A 270 -4.28 20.05 15.69
CA SER A 270 -3.05 20.82 15.48
C SER A 270 -2.50 21.54 16.72
N ASP A 271 -3.32 21.76 17.73
CA ASP A 271 -2.94 22.40 19.00
C ASP A 271 -2.48 21.40 20.08
N ILE A 272 -2.63 20.08 19.86
CA ILE A 272 -2.14 19.03 20.77
C ILE A 272 -0.64 18.83 20.55
N LYS A 273 0.18 19.49 21.37
CA LYS A 273 1.65 19.47 21.25
C LYS A 273 2.28 18.08 21.46
N ALA A 274 1.57 17.19 22.12
CA ALA A 274 1.99 15.81 22.34
C ALA A 274 1.90 14.90 21.10
N LEU A 275 1.36 15.43 19.99
CA LEU A 275 1.15 14.67 18.76
C LEU A 275 1.97 15.23 17.60
N GLN A 276 2.63 14.33 16.87
CA GLN A 276 3.01 14.57 15.49
C GLN A 276 1.87 14.07 14.59
N LEU A 277 1.36 14.95 13.75
CA LEU A 277 0.31 14.67 12.78
C LEU A 277 0.92 14.35 11.40
N PRO A 278 0.18 13.65 10.51
CA PRO A 278 0.65 13.39 9.16
C PRO A 278 0.87 14.72 8.43
N ILE A 279 2.03 14.84 7.79
CA ILE A 279 2.32 16.01 6.95
C ILE A 279 1.98 15.73 5.50
N GLU A 280 1.79 16.79 4.71
CA GLU A 280 1.75 16.74 3.25
C GLU A 280 2.88 17.60 2.70
N ARG A 281 3.85 16.97 2.03
CA ARG A 281 4.93 17.69 1.34
C ARG A 281 4.37 18.45 0.13
N TYR A 282 5.00 19.53 -0.30
CA TYR A 282 4.54 20.33 -1.44
C TYR A 282 4.48 19.54 -2.76
N TRP A 283 5.25 18.46 -2.84
CA TRP A 283 5.29 17.54 -3.98
C TRP A 283 4.36 16.33 -3.82
N SER A 284 3.58 16.25 -2.75
CA SER A 284 2.66 15.13 -2.48
C SER A 284 1.22 15.61 -2.33
N ARG A 285 0.28 14.77 -2.77
CA ARG A 285 -1.15 14.84 -2.45
C ARG A 285 -1.57 13.49 -1.90
N GLN A 286 -1.44 13.34 -0.58
CA GLN A 286 -1.76 12.10 0.08
C GLN A 286 -3.27 11.85 0.16
N VAL A 287 -3.66 10.58 0.37
CA VAL A 287 -5.07 10.18 0.44
C VAL A 287 -5.52 9.78 1.84
N TYR A 288 -4.63 9.83 2.83
CA TYR A 288 -4.94 9.46 4.22
C TYR A 288 -5.68 8.12 4.30
N TRP A 289 -5.13 7.06 3.64
CA TRP A 289 -5.73 5.73 3.75
C TRP A 289 -6.09 5.41 5.20
N MET A 290 -5.16 5.67 6.12
CA MET A 290 -5.40 5.78 7.54
C MET A 290 -4.86 7.12 8.04
N TYR A 291 -5.56 7.77 8.95
CA TYR A 291 -5.06 8.96 9.63
C TYR A 291 -4.22 8.53 10.83
N GLY A 292 -2.91 8.52 10.67
CA GLY A 292 -1.97 8.18 11.72
C GLY A 292 -1.73 9.36 12.66
N ILE A 293 -1.45 9.07 13.93
CA ILE A 293 -0.90 10.02 14.90
C ILE A 293 0.30 9.38 15.59
N LEU A 294 1.29 10.18 15.94
CA LEU A 294 2.49 9.71 16.63
C LEU A 294 2.64 10.51 17.94
N LEU A 295 2.69 9.81 19.06
CA LEU A 295 2.97 10.43 20.35
C LEU A 295 4.44 10.87 20.45
N ASP A 296 4.67 12.06 20.99
CA ASP A 296 6.01 12.55 21.29
C ASP A 296 6.73 11.62 22.27
N LYS A 297 8.03 11.40 22.05
CA LYS A 297 8.87 10.53 22.90
C LYS A 297 8.90 10.92 24.37
N SER A 298 8.68 12.19 24.67
CA SER A 298 8.69 12.72 26.04
C SER A 298 7.37 12.55 26.77
N HIS A 299 6.31 12.08 26.07
CA HIS A 299 5.00 11.85 26.68
C HIS A 299 5.04 10.59 27.57
N ASP A 300 4.43 10.66 28.76
CA ASP A 300 4.42 9.56 29.73
C ASP A 300 3.64 8.32 29.27
N MET A 301 2.77 8.47 28.28
CA MET A 301 1.90 7.41 27.73
C MET A 301 2.43 6.94 26.37
N ASN A 302 2.46 5.64 26.14
CA ASN A 302 2.75 5.05 24.82
C ASN A 302 1.48 4.84 23.99
N ALA A 303 1.64 4.41 22.71
CA ALA A 303 0.50 4.20 21.80
C ALA A 303 -0.50 3.14 22.28
N ASN A 304 -0.06 2.07 22.95
CA ASN A 304 -0.95 1.03 23.44
C ASN A 304 -1.81 1.55 24.61
N GLU A 305 -1.24 2.29 25.54
CA GLU A 305 -1.96 2.91 26.64
C GLU A 305 -2.97 3.94 26.17
N LEU A 306 -2.64 4.71 25.13
CA LEU A 306 -3.59 5.62 24.49
C LEU A 306 -4.71 4.85 23.79
N ALA A 307 -4.39 3.76 23.08
CA ALA A 307 -5.37 2.90 22.42
C ALA A 307 -6.37 2.29 23.41
N ASP A 308 -5.90 1.82 24.57
CA ASP A 308 -6.75 1.27 25.61
C ASP A 308 -7.71 2.33 26.16
N LYS A 309 -7.23 3.55 26.46
CA LYS A 309 -8.08 4.65 26.92
C LYS A 309 -9.10 5.11 25.88
N LEU A 310 -8.73 5.13 24.59
CA LEU A 310 -9.67 5.42 23.52
C LEU A 310 -10.71 4.32 23.36
N SER A 311 -10.32 3.05 23.54
CA SER A 311 -11.23 1.91 23.54
C SER A 311 -12.27 2.00 24.66
N ASP A 312 -11.86 2.42 25.87
CA ASP A 312 -12.78 2.66 27.02
C ASP A 312 -13.82 3.76 26.71
N LEU A 313 -13.45 4.71 25.83
CA LEU A 313 -14.36 5.76 25.32
C LEU A 313 -15.16 5.31 24.09
N GLY A 314 -15.06 4.03 23.68
CA GLY A 314 -15.79 3.49 22.54
C GLY A 314 -15.20 3.83 21.18
N ILE A 315 -13.91 4.15 21.10
CA ILE A 315 -13.18 4.49 19.87
C ILE A 315 -12.16 3.38 19.57
N GLN A 316 -12.31 2.71 18.43
CA GLN A 316 -11.33 1.73 17.96
C GLN A 316 -10.14 2.41 17.29
N THR A 317 -8.94 1.90 17.55
CA THR A 317 -7.69 2.29 16.89
C THR A 317 -6.92 1.05 16.45
N ARG A 318 -5.80 1.24 15.73
CA ARG A 318 -4.83 0.17 15.48
C ARG A 318 -3.42 0.72 15.69
N PRO A 319 -2.50 -0.07 16.24
CA PRO A 319 -1.09 0.31 16.33
C PRO A 319 -0.50 0.48 14.92
N PHE A 320 0.54 1.26 14.82
CA PHE A 320 1.38 1.31 13.63
C PHE A 320 2.06 -0.04 13.39
N PHE A 321 2.59 -0.23 12.17
CA PHE A 321 3.30 -1.46 11.83
C PHE A 321 4.53 -1.66 12.73
N LEU A 322 4.80 -2.90 13.10
CA LEU A 322 6.08 -3.28 13.68
C LEU A 322 7.14 -3.34 12.56
N GLY A 323 8.29 -2.71 12.78
CA GLY A 323 9.38 -2.73 11.81
C GLY A 323 9.80 -4.15 11.41
N MET A 324 10.21 -4.34 10.14
CA MET A 324 10.61 -5.66 9.63
C MET A 324 11.74 -6.28 10.44
N HIS A 325 12.74 -5.47 10.85
CA HIS A 325 13.86 -5.91 11.68
C HIS A 325 13.42 -6.46 13.05
N ALA A 326 12.29 -6.01 13.59
CA ALA A 326 11.73 -6.44 14.86
C ALA A 326 10.76 -7.62 14.76
N GLN A 327 10.45 -8.10 13.55
CA GLN A 327 9.52 -9.21 13.34
C GLN A 327 10.16 -10.54 13.76
N PRO A 328 9.62 -11.26 14.78
CA PRO A 328 10.21 -12.53 15.24
C PRO A 328 10.34 -13.58 14.12
N ALA A 329 9.37 -13.62 13.20
CA ALA A 329 9.40 -14.54 12.06
C ALA A 329 10.62 -14.31 11.14
N LEU A 330 11.04 -13.07 10.94
CA LEU A 330 12.18 -12.71 10.11
C LEU A 330 13.51 -12.90 10.87
N GLN A 331 13.53 -12.54 12.15
CA GLN A 331 14.68 -12.78 13.03
C GLN A 331 14.99 -14.28 13.17
N ASN A 332 13.99 -15.15 13.25
CA ASN A 332 14.15 -16.60 13.28
C ASN A 332 14.77 -17.17 11.98
N LEU A 333 14.70 -16.46 10.88
CA LEU A 333 15.41 -16.79 9.64
C LEU A 333 16.86 -16.28 9.62
N GLY A 334 17.32 -15.64 10.70
CA GLY A 334 18.65 -15.06 10.80
C GLY A 334 18.79 -13.70 10.10
N LEU A 335 17.66 -13.08 9.68
CA LEU A 335 17.66 -11.78 9.03
C LEU A 335 17.75 -10.63 10.05
N PHE A 336 18.34 -9.52 9.65
CA PHE A 336 18.40 -8.23 10.36
C PHE A 336 19.02 -8.30 11.77
N GLN A 337 19.93 -9.26 11.99
CA GLN A 337 20.61 -9.41 13.27
C GLN A 337 21.54 -8.21 13.54
N ASN A 338 21.36 -7.54 14.68
CA ASN A 338 22.14 -6.37 15.10
C ASN A 338 22.01 -5.13 14.18
N GLU A 339 20.91 -5.02 13.47
CA GLU A 339 20.57 -3.82 12.71
C GLU A 339 19.69 -2.89 13.57
N ASP A 340 19.87 -1.57 13.44
CA ASP A 340 19.19 -0.54 14.22
C ASP A 340 18.42 0.41 13.28
N TYR A 341 17.15 0.64 13.59
CA TYR A 341 16.23 1.48 12.80
C TYR A 341 15.41 2.38 13.72
N PRO A 342 16.05 3.42 14.31
CA PRO A 342 15.47 4.19 15.41
C PRO A 342 14.19 4.95 15.06
N VAL A 343 14.00 5.33 13.79
CA VAL A 343 12.76 5.97 13.36
C VAL A 343 11.63 4.95 13.32
N ALA A 344 11.85 3.80 12.70
CA ALA A 344 10.84 2.73 12.64
C ALA A 344 10.46 2.21 14.04
N ASP A 345 11.41 2.11 14.97
CA ASP A 345 11.15 1.74 16.36
C ASP A 345 10.27 2.75 17.08
N HIS A 346 10.56 4.04 16.87
CA HIS A 346 9.71 5.09 17.41
C HIS A 346 8.30 5.06 16.84
N LEU A 347 8.16 4.93 15.53
CA LEU A 347 6.86 4.81 14.86
C LEU A 347 6.07 3.61 15.39
N SER A 348 6.71 2.46 15.52
CA SER A 348 6.09 1.22 15.99
C SER A 348 5.60 1.30 17.44
N SER A 349 6.35 2.00 18.31
CA SER A 349 6.07 2.06 19.75
C SER A 349 5.07 3.17 20.10
N ASN A 350 5.07 4.28 19.36
CA ASN A 350 4.36 5.51 19.70
C ASN A 350 3.27 5.88 18.70
N GLY A 351 3.17 5.18 17.57
CA GLY A 351 2.22 5.45 16.51
C GLY A 351 0.95 4.59 16.59
N LEU A 352 -0.18 5.21 16.30
CA LEU A 352 -1.45 4.53 16.08
C LEU A 352 -2.27 5.29 15.03
N TYR A 353 -3.20 4.60 14.37
CA TYR A 353 -4.13 5.28 13.48
C TYR A 353 -5.57 5.27 14.00
N LEU A 354 -6.21 6.41 13.75
CA LEU A 354 -7.56 6.76 14.20
C LEU A 354 -8.63 6.18 13.25
N PRO A 355 -9.90 6.19 13.64
CA PRO A 355 -11.01 5.91 12.75
C PRO A 355 -10.90 6.71 11.44
N SER A 356 -10.84 6.00 10.32
CA SER A 356 -10.57 6.58 9.01
C SER A 356 -11.40 5.94 7.89
N GLY A 357 -12.41 5.13 8.24
CA GLY A 357 -13.29 4.46 7.28
C GLY A 357 -14.17 5.45 6.50
N LEU A 358 -14.60 5.05 5.30
CA LEU A 358 -15.45 5.88 4.45
C LEU A 358 -16.85 6.15 5.03
N ALA A 359 -17.30 5.33 5.98
CA ALA A 359 -18.57 5.51 6.68
C ALA A 359 -18.45 6.43 7.92
N LEU A 360 -17.27 6.93 8.26
CA LEU A 360 -17.06 7.83 9.40
C LEU A 360 -17.85 9.12 9.21
N THR A 361 -18.73 9.44 10.17
CA THR A 361 -19.49 10.67 10.15
C THR A 361 -18.70 11.82 10.80
N GLU A 362 -19.09 13.05 10.48
CA GLU A 362 -18.52 14.26 11.10
C GLU A 362 -18.57 14.23 12.62
N LEU A 363 -19.76 13.92 13.16
CA LEU A 363 -19.95 13.82 14.61
C LEU A 363 -19.03 12.79 15.26
N GLN A 364 -18.78 11.66 14.58
CA GLN A 364 -17.84 10.66 15.08
C GLN A 364 -16.40 11.16 15.04
N LEU A 365 -16.01 11.90 13.98
CA LEU A 365 -14.70 12.54 13.90
C LEU A 365 -14.49 13.53 15.04
N GLU A 366 -15.46 14.41 15.29
CA GLU A 366 -15.43 15.34 16.41
C GLU A 366 -15.29 14.61 17.75
N GLN A 367 -16.06 13.55 17.99
CA GLN A 367 -15.95 12.72 19.20
C GLN A 367 -14.55 12.12 19.40
N VAL A 368 -13.89 11.70 18.32
CA VAL A 368 -12.51 11.19 18.38
C VAL A 368 -11.54 12.33 18.76
N CYS A 369 -11.69 13.50 18.16
CA CYS A 369 -10.86 14.66 18.49
C CYS A 369 -11.03 15.13 19.93
N ASP A 370 -12.28 15.24 20.42
CA ASP A 370 -12.58 15.60 21.81
C ASP A 370 -11.99 14.59 22.82
N ALA A 371 -12.03 13.30 22.49
CA ALA A 371 -11.42 12.28 23.32
C ALA A 371 -9.90 12.44 23.40
N LEU A 372 -9.23 12.75 22.28
CA LEU A 372 -7.78 12.98 22.25
C LEU A 372 -7.41 14.23 23.04
N HIS A 373 -8.15 15.34 22.90
CA HIS A 373 -7.93 16.53 23.73
C HIS A 373 -8.05 16.19 25.22
N LYS A 374 -9.11 15.49 25.63
CA LYS A 374 -9.30 15.11 27.04
C LYS A 374 -8.17 14.24 27.59
N LEU A 375 -7.54 13.40 26.75
CA LEU A 375 -6.51 12.46 27.20
C LEU A 375 -5.10 13.03 27.16
N LEU A 376 -4.85 14.06 26.31
CA LEU A 376 -3.49 14.53 25.99
C LEU A 376 -3.24 16.01 26.36
N THR A 377 -4.27 16.75 26.77
CA THR A 377 -4.16 18.12 27.29
C THR A 377 -4.66 18.22 28.72
#